data_f2afcc2011e7277d64326e433b2c41c3
#
_entry.id   f2afcc2011e7277d64326e433b2c41c3
#
_cell.length_a   1.000
_cell.length_b   1.000
_cell.length_c   1.000
_cell.angle_alpha   90.00
_cell.angle_beta   90.00
_cell.angle_gamma   90.00
#
_symmetry.space_group_name_H-M   'P 1'
#
loop_
_entity.id
_entity.type
_entity.pdbx_description
1 polymer ?
#
loop_
_entity_poly.entity_id
_entity_poly.type
_entity_poly.pdbx_seq_one_letter_code
_entity_poly.pdbx_strand_id
1 'polypeptide(L)'
;MKVKAIIFLSALVILILVIDNLEKIDSNNSEIAFKERMSNKTRIYSLMGMKKVGADLLLLKQTANIGETFEGNRSHNIKKSSMEISELNPYFLQNYYASANVLSFIKIYLDYDGALEILNRGLLYNPNDEFLKKYMAGMVAGSKGNNEEVLSNYEEIIRTYPDPLMIKVVYNIYYEKVKMDNKYMDRYLYYAEMLYKEKNGKYKQVVEDDLKELGLK
;
A
#
# COMPACT_ATOMS: atom_id res chain seq x y z
N MET A 1 36.58 -23.60 8.83
CA MET A 1 35.51 -22.59 8.73
C MET A 1 35.26 -22.13 7.29
N LYS A 2 36.28 -21.76 6.51
CA LYS A 2 36.07 -21.18 5.15
C LYS A 2 35.34 -22.10 4.16
N VAL A 3 35.60 -23.42 4.15
CA VAL A 3 34.93 -24.38 3.25
C VAL A 3 33.44 -24.50 3.51
N LYS A 4 33.02 -24.55 4.79
CA LYS A 4 31.58 -24.61 5.16
C LYS A 4 30.82 -23.33 4.74
N ALA A 5 31.47 -22.18 4.83
CA ALA A 5 30.88 -20.90 4.39
C ALA A 5 30.72 -20.86 2.87
N ILE A 6 31.69 -21.39 2.10
CA ILE A 6 31.60 -21.46 0.63
C ILE A 6 30.48 -22.41 0.20
N ILE A 7 30.36 -23.58 0.86
CA ILE A 7 29.26 -24.54 0.56
C ILE A 7 27.91 -23.91 0.88
N PHE A 8 27.78 -23.19 1.99
CA PHE A 8 26.55 -22.49 2.34
C PHE A 8 26.20 -21.40 1.33
N LEU A 9 27.18 -20.60 0.92
CA LEU A 9 26.99 -19.54 -0.08
C LEU A 9 26.59 -20.11 -1.45
N SER A 10 27.23 -21.18 -1.89
CA SER A 10 26.89 -21.85 -3.17
C SER A 10 25.47 -22.47 -3.12
N ALA A 11 25.11 -23.08 -2.02
CA ALA A 11 23.74 -23.59 -1.82
C ALA A 11 22.68 -22.46 -1.85
N LEU A 12 22.98 -21.30 -1.26
CA LEU A 12 22.12 -20.14 -1.28
C LEU A 12 21.93 -19.57 -2.71
N VAL A 13 23.02 -19.47 -3.48
CA VAL A 13 22.99 -19.04 -4.89
C VAL A 13 22.17 -20.01 -5.74
N ILE A 14 22.38 -21.31 -5.59
CA ILE A 14 21.60 -22.33 -6.31
C ILE A 14 20.12 -22.23 -5.94
N LEU A 15 19.79 -22.01 -4.67
CA LEU A 15 18.41 -21.84 -4.21
C LEU A 15 17.75 -20.61 -4.87
N ILE A 16 18.46 -19.49 -4.96
CA ILE A 16 17.96 -18.26 -5.62
C ILE A 16 17.70 -18.53 -7.11
N LEU A 17 18.63 -19.19 -7.81
CA LEU A 17 18.48 -19.53 -9.23
C LEU A 17 17.30 -20.49 -9.49
N VAL A 18 17.08 -21.46 -8.59
CA VAL A 18 15.93 -22.37 -8.67
C VAL A 18 14.63 -21.60 -8.48
N ILE A 19 14.57 -20.65 -7.52
CA ILE A 19 13.43 -19.80 -7.27
C ILE A 19 13.09 -18.96 -8.51
N ASP A 20 14.07 -18.31 -9.12
CA ASP A 20 13.88 -17.48 -10.32
C ASP A 20 13.42 -18.29 -11.55
N ASN A 21 13.93 -19.51 -11.71
CA ASN A 21 13.47 -20.39 -12.79
C ASN A 21 12.04 -20.91 -12.57
N LEU A 22 11.64 -21.17 -11.32
CA LEU A 22 10.29 -21.58 -11.00
C LEU A 22 9.27 -20.43 -11.24
N GLU A 23 9.67 -19.16 -11.05
CA GLU A 23 8.81 -18.01 -11.41
C GLU A 23 8.53 -17.94 -12.92
N LYS A 24 9.52 -18.20 -13.75
CA LYS A 24 9.34 -18.20 -15.21
C LYS A 24 8.39 -19.28 -15.70
N ILE A 25 8.34 -20.43 -15.00
CA ILE A 25 7.41 -21.53 -15.32
C ILE A 25 5.98 -21.20 -14.85
N ASP A 26 5.82 -20.56 -13.69
CA ASP A 26 4.50 -20.15 -13.16
C ASP A 26 3.87 -19.00 -13.99
N SER A 27 4.67 -18.09 -14.54
CA SER A 27 4.15 -16.99 -15.34
C SER A 27 3.53 -17.44 -16.67
N ASN A 28 3.97 -18.59 -17.22
CA ASN A 28 3.44 -19.14 -18.46
C ASN A 28 2.16 -19.99 -18.28
N ASN A 29 1.79 -20.34 -17.03
CA ASN A 29 0.61 -21.16 -16.73
C ASN A 29 -0.54 -20.37 -16.05
N SER A 30 -0.56 -19.06 -16.15
CA SER A 30 -1.33 -18.16 -15.28
C SER A 30 -2.81 -17.95 -15.61
N GLU A 31 -3.43 -18.72 -16.50
CA GLU A 31 -4.88 -18.53 -16.77
C GLU A 31 -5.83 -19.51 -16.06
N ILE A 32 -5.35 -20.56 -15.42
CA ILE A 32 -6.23 -21.64 -14.97
C ILE A 32 -6.02 -22.00 -13.50
N ALA A 33 -5.91 -21.23 -12.56
CA ALA A 33 -6.16 -21.60 -11.16
C ALA A 33 -5.90 -20.46 -10.17
N PHE A 34 -6.73 -19.46 -10.19
CA PHE A 34 -6.73 -18.40 -9.17
C PHE A 34 -7.31 -18.86 -7.82
N LYS A 35 -7.58 -20.14 -7.67
CA LYS A 35 -8.06 -20.75 -6.43
C LYS A 35 -6.91 -21.53 -5.76
N GLU A 36 -6.34 -20.96 -4.68
CA GLU A 36 -5.67 -21.69 -3.61
C GLU A 36 -4.32 -22.38 -3.89
N ARG A 37 -3.41 -21.82 -4.67
CA ARG A 37 -2.02 -22.29 -4.61
C ARG A 37 -1.10 -21.16 -4.13
N MET A 38 -0.55 -21.34 -2.93
CA MET A 38 0.63 -20.59 -2.50
C MET A 38 1.65 -20.62 -3.64
N SER A 39 2.23 -19.46 -3.99
CA SER A 39 3.30 -19.45 -4.98
C SER A 39 4.46 -20.34 -4.52
N ASN A 40 5.25 -20.84 -5.47
CA ASN A 40 6.40 -21.68 -5.12
C ASN A 40 7.35 -20.99 -4.14
N LYS A 41 7.50 -19.66 -4.23
CA LYS A 41 8.30 -18.87 -3.28
C LYS A 41 7.73 -18.92 -1.88
N THR A 42 6.44 -18.66 -1.73
CA THR A 42 5.74 -18.71 -0.44
C THR A 42 5.87 -20.10 0.20
N ARG A 43 5.78 -21.16 -0.60
CA ARG A 43 6.01 -22.54 -0.13
C ARG A 43 7.43 -22.76 0.36
N ILE A 44 8.44 -22.29 -0.38
CA ILE A 44 9.86 -22.41 0.02
C ILE A 44 10.11 -21.70 1.34
N TYR A 45 9.71 -20.44 1.49
CA TYR A 45 9.87 -19.71 2.75
C TYR A 45 9.16 -20.40 3.91
N SER A 46 7.98 -20.96 3.66
CA SER A 46 7.22 -21.72 4.66
C SER A 46 7.95 -23.00 5.10
N LEU A 47 8.47 -23.77 4.14
CA LEU A 47 9.22 -25.01 4.38
C LEU A 47 10.54 -24.77 5.12
N MET A 48 11.20 -23.65 4.84
CA MET A 48 12.45 -23.24 5.51
C MET A 48 12.23 -22.63 6.89
N GLY A 49 10.98 -22.48 7.36
CA GLY A 49 10.68 -21.79 8.61
C GLY A 49 10.93 -20.27 8.57
N MET A 50 11.15 -19.69 7.40
CA MET A 50 11.53 -18.27 7.18
C MET A 50 10.33 -17.41 6.78
N LYS A 51 9.14 -17.70 7.25
CA LYS A 51 7.90 -17.03 6.83
C LYS A 51 7.94 -15.51 6.95
N LYS A 52 8.40 -14.98 8.11
CA LYS A 52 8.48 -13.52 8.31
C LYS A 52 9.48 -12.86 7.35
N VAL A 53 10.66 -13.45 7.19
CA VAL A 53 11.68 -12.96 6.25
C VAL A 53 11.14 -13.00 4.82
N GLY A 54 10.44 -14.08 4.45
CA GLY A 54 9.80 -14.18 3.15
C GLY A 54 8.75 -13.08 2.92
N ALA A 55 7.93 -12.78 3.93
CA ALA A 55 6.95 -11.69 3.88
C ALA A 55 7.62 -10.32 3.66
N ASP A 56 8.70 -10.04 4.41
CA ASP A 56 9.46 -8.79 4.29
C ASP A 56 10.08 -8.64 2.90
N LEU A 57 10.71 -9.70 2.38
CA LEU A 57 11.31 -9.69 1.04
C LEU A 57 10.27 -9.52 -0.09
N LEU A 58 9.11 -10.16 0.04
CA LEU A 58 8.03 -9.98 -0.93
C LEU A 58 7.47 -8.54 -0.89
N LEU A 59 7.33 -7.94 0.30
CA LEU A 59 6.89 -6.55 0.42
C LEU A 59 7.91 -5.58 -0.20
N LEU A 60 9.21 -5.78 0.05
CA LEU A 60 10.27 -5.00 -0.59
C LEU A 60 10.22 -5.13 -2.12
N LYS A 61 10.06 -6.34 -2.64
CA LYS A 61 9.91 -6.57 -4.08
C LYS A 61 8.66 -5.88 -4.63
N GLN A 62 7.53 -6.00 -3.95
CA GLN A 62 6.30 -5.32 -4.34
C GLN A 62 6.51 -3.80 -4.42
N THR A 63 7.16 -3.22 -3.41
CA THR A 63 7.43 -1.77 -3.35
C THR A 63 8.37 -1.32 -4.47
N ALA A 64 9.43 -2.10 -4.77
CA ALA A 64 10.35 -1.81 -5.86
C ALA A 64 9.66 -1.84 -7.24
N ASN A 65 8.67 -2.72 -7.39
CA ASN A 65 7.94 -2.88 -8.65
C ASN A 65 6.80 -1.86 -8.85
N ILE A 66 6.49 -1.04 -7.83
CA ILE A 66 5.49 0.03 -7.97
C ILE A 66 6.03 1.08 -8.95
N GLY A 67 5.34 1.26 -10.07
CA GLY A 67 5.72 2.22 -11.10
C GLY A 67 6.52 1.62 -12.28
N GLU A 68 6.96 0.39 -12.20
CA GLU A 68 7.51 -0.29 -13.38
C GLU A 68 6.41 -0.54 -14.43
N THR A 69 6.80 -0.44 -15.70
CA THR A 69 5.91 -0.71 -16.83
C THR A 69 5.78 -2.22 -17.03
N PHE A 70 4.93 -2.87 -16.24
CA PHE A 70 4.57 -4.26 -16.49
C PHE A 70 3.48 -4.32 -17.58
N GLU A 71 3.67 -5.17 -18.55
CA GLU A 71 2.59 -5.63 -19.42
C GLU A 71 1.63 -6.48 -18.56
N GLY A 72 0.32 -6.17 -18.60
CA GLY A 72 -0.71 -6.91 -17.88
C GLY A 72 -1.48 -6.12 -16.83
N ASN A 73 -2.33 -6.81 -16.09
CA ASN A 73 -3.19 -6.20 -15.06
C ASN A 73 -2.39 -5.90 -13.78
N ARG A 74 -1.99 -4.64 -13.63
CA ARG A 74 -1.11 -4.15 -12.55
C ARG A 74 -1.77 -4.27 -11.16
N SER A 75 -3.06 -3.99 -11.06
CA SER A 75 -3.79 -4.09 -9.79
C SER A 75 -3.83 -5.54 -9.30
N HIS A 76 -4.03 -6.48 -10.23
CA HIS A 76 -3.98 -7.90 -9.95
C HIS A 76 -2.64 -8.35 -9.35
N ASN A 77 -1.51 -7.85 -9.87
CA ASN A 77 -0.18 -8.20 -9.36
C ASN A 77 0.04 -7.70 -7.92
N ILE A 78 -0.39 -6.47 -7.61
CA ILE A 78 -0.33 -5.93 -6.24
C ILE A 78 -1.21 -6.75 -5.30
N LYS A 79 -2.46 -7.03 -5.69
CA LYS A 79 -3.39 -7.86 -4.92
C LYS A 79 -2.82 -9.25 -4.66
N LYS A 80 -2.35 -9.94 -5.70
CA LYS A 80 -1.74 -11.28 -5.59
C LYS A 80 -0.55 -11.25 -4.63
N SER A 81 0.38 -10.32 -4.79
CA SER A 81 1.55 -10.18 -3.92
C SER A 81 1.14 -9.94 -2.47
N SER A 82 0.17 -9.05 -2.22
CA SER A 82 -0.33 -8.79 -0.87
C SER A 82 -0.96 -10.02 -0.22
N MET A 83 -1.70 -10.82 -0.98
CA MET A 83 -2.27 -12.08 -0.49
C MET A 83 -1.18 -13.10 -0.14
N GLU A 84 -0.16 -13.27 -0.98
CA GLU A 84 1.00 -14.13 -0.69
C GLU A 84 1.76 -13.70 0.56
N ILE A 85 1.97 -12.39 0.75
CA ILE A 85 2.58 -11.84 1.97
C ILE A 85 1.72 -12.18 3.20
N SER A 86 0.39 -12.07 3.09
CA SER A 86 -0.54 -12.39 4.18
C SER A 86 -0.56 -13.87 4.55
N GLU A 87 -0.26 -14.78 3.62
CA GLU A 87 -0.12 -16.22 3.88
C GLU A 87 1.15 -16.53 4.68
N LEU A 88 2.23 -15.79 4.43
CA LEU A 88 3.48 -15.94 5.18
C LEU A 88 3.39 -15.27 6.55
N ASN A 89 2.80 -14.09 6.64
CA ASN A 89 2.66 -13.34 7.88
C ASN A 89 1.30 -12.61 7.94
N PRO A 90 0.24 -13.26 8.41
CA PRO A 90 -1.11 -12.69 8.44
C PRO A 90 -1.25 -11.49 9.41
N TYR A 91 -0.28 -11.30 10.31
CA TYR A 91 -0.25 -10.17 11.25
C TYR A 91 0.59 -9.01 10.77
N PHE A 92 1.03 -9.01 9.50
CA PHE A 92 1.84 -7.95 8.91
C PHE A 92 0.99 -6.78 8.44
N LEU A 93 0.58 -5.93 9.38
CA LEU A 93 -0.31 -4.79 9.16
C LEU A 93 0.13 -3.89 8.01
N GLN A 94 1.46 -3.63 7.91
CA GLN A 94 2.00 -2.77 6.87
C GLN A 94 1.71 -3.26 5.45
N ASN A 95 1.66 -4.58 5.24
CA ASN A 95 1.28 -5.13 3.95
C ASN A 95 -0.13 -4.70 3.54
N TYR A 96 -1.09 -4.77 4.45
CA TYR A 96 -2.49 -4.50 4.16
C TYR A 96 -2.73 -3.03 3.79
N TYR A 97 -2.27 -2.09 4.61
CA TYR A 97 -2.50 -0.69 4.30
C TYR A 97 -1.61 -0.17 3.17
N ALA A 98 -0.36 -0.62 3.03
CA ALA A 98 0.50 -0.20 1.92
C ALA A 98 -0.05 -0.67 0.57
N SER A 99 -0.47 -1.94 0.47
CA SER A 99 -1.06 -2.48 -0.75
C SER A 99 -2.40 -1.82 -1.09
N ALA A 100 -3.26 -1.58 -0.07
CA ALA A 100 -4.52 -0.88 -0.26
C ALA A 100 -4.30 0.58 -0.70
N ASN A 101 -3.30 1.28 -0.14
CA ASN A 101 -2.90 2.62 -0.59
C ASN A 101 -2.52 2.66 -2.07
N VAL A 102 -1.68 1.71 -2.50
CA VAL A 102 -1.25 1.62 -3.89
C VAL A 102 -2.45 1.43 -4.82
N LEU A 103 -3.36 0.51 -4.48
CA LEU A 103 -4.52 0.22 -5.30
C LEU A 103 -5.53 1.37 -5.34
N SER A 104 -5.71 2.11 -4.26
CA SER A 104 -6.75 3.14 -4.17
C SER A 104 -6.29 4.54 -4.60
N PHE A 105 -5.03 4.92 -4.34
CA PHE A 105 -4.58 6.30 -4.55
C PHE A 105 -3.64 6.48 -5.74
N ILE A 106 -3.01 5.42 -6.23
CA ILE A 106 -2.15 5.54 -7.40
C ILE A 106 -2.99 5.43 -8.65
N LYS A 107 -3.06 6.52 -9.44
CA LYS A 107 -3.94 6.69 -10.60
C LYS A 107 -3.90 5.54 -11.62
N ILE A 108 -2.75 4.88 -11.77
CA ILE A 108 -2.61 3.78 -12.73
C ILE A 108 -3.22 2.46 -12.26
N TYR A 109 -3.58 2.35 -10.99
CA TYR A 109 -4.22 1.15 -10.42
C TYR A 109 -5.72 1.34 -10.24
N LEU A 110 -6.16 2.32 -9.45
CA LEU A 110 -7.55 2.72 -9.12
C LEU A 110 -8.50 1.52 -8.92
N ASP A 111 -8.04 0.54 -8.16
CA ASP A 111 -8.79 -0.68 -7.84
C ASP A 111 -9.27 -0.63 -6.38
N TYR A 112 -10.37 0.09 -6.15
CA TYR A 112 -10.95 0.22 -4.82
C TYR A 112 -11.45 -1.11 -4.26
N ASP A 113 -12.03 -1.96 -5.11
CA ASP A 113 -12.55 -3.26 -4.68
C ASP A 113 -11.40 -4.18 -4.24
N GLY A 114 -10.31 -4.20 -4.99
CA GLY A 114 -9.09 -4.90 -4.61
C GLY A 114 -8.47 -4.38 -3.32
N ALA A 115 -8.48 -3.06 -3.11
CA ALA A 115 -8.02 -2.45 -1.86
C ALA A 115 -8.88 -2.87 -0.67
N LEU A 116 -10.21 -2.86 -0.80
CA LEU A 116 -11.13 -3.30 0.24
C LEU A 116 -10.99 -4.79 0.56
N GLU A 117 -10.76 -5.64 -0.44
CA GLU A 117 -10.52 -7.07 -0.23
C GLU A 117 -9.25 -7.30 0.60
N ILE A 118 -8.17 -6.57 0.32
CA ILE A 118 -6.92 -6.62 1.10
C ILE A 118 -7.15 -6.19 2.54
N LEU A 119 -7.86 -5.07 2.76
CA LEU A 119 -8.16 -4.57 4.11
C LEU A 119 -9.06 -5.52 4.89
N ASN A 120 -10.06 -6.11 4.25
CA ASN A 120 -10.92 -7.14 4.86
C ASN A 120 -10.10 -8.34 5.32
N ARG A 121 -9.14 -8.79 4.50
CA ARG A 121 -8.23 -9.87 4.90
C ARG A 121 -7.36 -9.45 6.08
N GLY A 122 -6.88 -8.22 6.11
CA GLY A 122 -6.14 -7.67 7.25
C GLY A 122 -6.96 -7.70 8.54
N LEU A 123 -8.22 -7.27 8.48
CA LEU A 123 -9.14 -7.27 9.62
C LEU A 123 -9.54 -8.68 10.08
N LEU A 124 -9.59 -9.66 9.17
CA LEU A 124 -9.84 -11.05 9.54
C LEU A 124 -8.81 -11.58 10.53
N TYR A 125 -7.52 -11.22 10.35
CA TYR A 125 -6.43 -11.65 11.23
C TYR A 125 -6.13 -10.65 12.36
N ASN A 126 -6.52 -9.39 12.19
CA ASN A 126 -6.27 -8.31 13.16
C ASN A 126 -7.59 -7.57 13.47
N PRO A 127 -8.60 -8.26 14.05
CA PRO A 127 -9.96 -7.72 14.18
C PRO A 127 -10.05 -6.54 15.15
N ASN A 128 -9.07 -6.34 16.01
CA ASN A 128 -9.03 -5.25 16.98
C ASN A 128 -8.13 -4.08 16.55
N ASP A 129 -7.59 -4.12 15.32
CA ASP A 129 -6.74 -3.03 14.82
C ASP A 129 -7.59 -1.82 14.41
N GLU A 130 -7.56 -0.79 15.23
CA GLU A 130 -8.35 0.43 15.01
C GLU A 130 -7.88 1.23 13.79
N PHE A 131 -6.59 1.14 13.45
CA PHE A 131 -6.07 1.80 12.25
C PHE A 131 -6.69 1.21 10.98
N LEU A 132 -6.65 -0.11 10.82
CA LEU A 132 -7.25 -0.78 9.66
C LEU A 132 -8.76 -0.53 9.56
N LYS A 133 -9.48 -0.54 10.70
CA LYS A 133 -10.92 -0.26 10.73
C LYS A 133 -11.23 1.13 10.19
N LYS A 134 -10.58 2.16 10.73
CA LYS A 134 -10.79 3.55 10.32
C LYS A 134 -10.32 3.81 8.90
N TYR A 135 -9.20 3.20 8.51
CA TYR A 135 -8.69 3.30 7.15
C TYR A 135 -9.69 2.73 6.14
N MET A 136 -10.23 1.53 6.42
CA MET A 136 -11.27 0.92 5.60
C MET A 136 -12.55 1.75 5.59
N ALA A 137 -13.01 2.24 6.74
CA ALA A 137 -14.20 3.08 6.84
C ALA A 137 -14.07 4.35 5.99
N GLY A 138 -12.92 5.06 6.09
CA GLY A 138 -12.63 6.23 5.27
C GLY A 138 -12.60 5.91 3.78
N MET A 139 -12.04 4.77 3.38
CA MET A 139 -12.01 4.33 1.99
C MET A 139 -13.41 4.04 1.45
N VAL A 140 -14.24 3.30 2.20
CA VAL A 140 -15.65 3.03 1.84
C VAL A 140 -16.45 4.32 1.74
N ALA A 141 -16.24 5.27 2.68
CA ALA A 141 -16.89 6.58 2.64
C ALA A 141 -16.46 7.38 1.39
N GLY A 142 -15.16 7.35 1.04
CA GLY A 142 -14.63 8.02 -0.14
C GLY A 142 -15.21 7.48 -1.44
N SER A 143 -15.37 6.16 -1.56
CA SER A 143 -15.99 5.54 -2.75
C SER A 143 -17.47 5.95 -2.94
N LYS A 144 -18.15 6.36 -1.84
CA LYS A 144 -19.52 6.86 -1.85
C LYS A 144 -19.63 8.39 -1.93
N GLY A 145 -18.51 9.10 -2.03
CA GLY A 145 -18.47 10.56 -2.01
C GLY A 145 -18.80 11.20 -0.66
N ASN A 146 -18.79 10.44 0.45
CA ASN A 146 -19.08 10.93 1.80
C ASN A 146 -17.82 11.56 2.44
N ASN A 147 -17.51 12.79 2.02
CA ASN A 147 -16.32 13.52 2.47
C ASN A 147 -16.28 13.77 3.99
N GLU A 148 -17.44 13.94 4.67
CA GLU A 148 -17.46 14.14 6.12
C GLU A 148 -16.98 12.91 6.88
N GLU A 149 -17.40 11.74 6.47
CA GLU A 149 -16.96 10.48 7.06
C GLU A 149 -15.48 10.18 6.72
N VAL A 150 -15.03 10.52 5.51
CA VAL A 150 -13.59 10.44 5.15
C VAL A 150 -12.77 11.32 6.10
N LEU A 151 -13.17 12.58 6.30
CA LEU A 151 -12.49 13.51 7.20
C LEU A 151 -12.46 12.97 8.62
N SER A 152 -13.62 12.53 9.16
CA SER A 152 -13.72 11.98 10.52
C SER A 152 -12.72 10.84 10.76
N ASN A 153 -12.61 9.89 9.82
CA ASN A 153 -11.73 8.74 9.98
C ASN A 153 -10.25 9.09 9.71
N TYR A 154 -9.96 9.84 8.65
CA TYR A 154 -8.57 10.08 8.25
C TYR A 154 -7.88 11.13 9.12
N GLU A 155 -8.57 12.15 9.61
CA GLU A 155 -7.97 13.11 10.55
C GLU A 155 -7.51 12.43 11.84
N GLU A 156 -8.25 11.45 12.32
CA GLU A 156 -7.86 10.69 13.50
C GLU A 156 -6.63 9.82 13.26
N ILE A 157 -6.56 9.17 12.09
CA ILE A 157 -5.36 8.41 11.69
C ILE A 157 -4.15 9.35 11.58
N ILE A 158 -4.28 10.47 10.88
CA ILE A 158 -3.19 11.43 10.65
C ILE A 158 -2.59 11.95 11.96
N ARG A 159 -3.37 12.10 13.02
CA ARG A 159 -2.86 12.50 14.34
C ARG A 159 -1.84 11.51 14.91
N THR A 160 -1.99 10.23 14.60
CA THR A 160 -1.13 9.15 15.11
C THR A 160 -0.07 8.74 14.08
N TYR A 161 -0.46 8.69 12.81
CA TYR A 161 0.36 8.28 11.69
C TYR A 161 0.19 9.26 10.52
N PRO A 162 1.01 10.33 10.45
CA PRO A 162 0.92 11.35 9.41
C PRO A 162 1.41 10.84 8.05
N ASP A 163 0.60 10.00 7.38
CA ASP A 163 0.89 9.50 6.04
C ASP A 163 0.63 10.61 4.99
N PRO A 164 1.61 10.95 4.13
CA PRO A 164 1.47 12.02 3.15
C PRO A 164 0.31 11.83 2.16
N LEU A 165 -0.04 10.59 1.82
CA LEU A 165 -1.16 10.31 0.91
C LEU A 165 -2.50 10.60 1.59
N MET A 166 -2.69 10.18 2.84
CA MET A 166 -3.90 10.51 3.60
C MET A 166 -4.01 12.02 3.84
N ILE A 167 -2.90 12.68 4.20
CA ILE A 167 -2.86 14.13 4.36
C ILE A 167 -3.30 14.80 3.05
N LYS A 168 -2.84 14.32 1.89
CA LYS A 168 -3.25 14.88 0.59
C LYS A 168 -4.74 14.68 0.30
N VAL A 169 -5.33 13.55 0.68
CA VAL A 169 -6.78 13.33 0.55
C VAL A 169 -7.55 14.34 1.40
N VAL A 170 -7.22 14.48 2.67
CA VAL A 170 -7.87 15.43 3.60
C VAL A 170 -7.67 16.87 3.13
N TYR A 171 -6.47 17.23 2.70
CA TYR A 171 -6.15 18.52 2.11
C TYR A 171 -7.05 18.84 0.90
N ASN A 172 -7.19 17.91 -0.05
CA ASN A 172 -8.02 18.12 -1.22
C ASN A 172 -9.49 18.36 -0.85
N ILE A 173 -10.02 17.61 0.12
CA ILE A 173 -11.39 17.80 0.59
C ILE A 173 -11.55 19.20 1.20
N TYR A 174 -10.61 19.66 2.04
CA TYR A 174 -10.67 21.01 2.60
C TYR A 174 -10.47 22.09 1.56
N TYR A 175 -9.64 21.88 0.55
CA TYR A 175 -9.48 22.81 -0.58
C TYR A 175 -10.82 23.08 -1.28
N GLU A 176 -11.57 22.04 -1.61
CA GLU A 176 -12.89 22.21 -2.21
C GLU A 176 -13.91 22.87 -1.24
N LYS A 177 -13.84 22.54 0.06
CA LYS A 177 -14.71 23.17 1.07
C LYS A 177 -14.42 24.66 1.24
N VAL A 178 -13.16 25.09 1.22
CA VAL A 178 -12.79 26.51 1.33
C VAL A 178 -13.32 27.34 0.16
N LYS A 179 -13.33 26.77 -1.06
CA LYS A 179 -13.93 27.44 -2.22
C LYS A 179 -15.41 27.74 -2.03
N MET A 180 -16.10 26.95 -1.22
CA MET A 180 -17.55 27.12 -0.93
C MET A 180 -17.80 27.95 0.33
N ASP A 181 -16.95 27.80 1.36
CA ASP A 181 -17.17 28.43 2.67
C ASP A 181 -15.83 28.65 3.40
N ASN A 182 -15.52 29.91 3.64
CA ASN A 182 -14.27 30.34 4.26
C ASN A 182 -14.06 29.84 5.70
N LYS A 183 -15.10 29.31 6.37
CA LYS A 183 -14.99 28.73 7.73
C LYS A 183 -14.03 27.54 7.80
N TYR A 184 -13.70 26.91 6.68
CA TYR A 184 -12.78 25.78 6.60
C TYR A 184 -11.32 26.20 6.41
N MET A 185 -11.03 27.50 6.30
CA MET A 185 -9.69 28.04 5.98
C MET A 185 -8.60 27.57 6.95
N ASP A 186 -8.86 27.60 8.26
CA ASP A 186 -7.87 27.20 9.27
C ASP A 186 -7.48 25.70 9.12
N ARG A 187 -8.45 24.86 8.82
CA ARG A 187 -8.21 23.42 8.59
C ARG A 187 -7.44 23.19 7.30
N TYR A 188 -7.82 23.89 6.24
CA TYR A 188 -7.09 23.84 4.97
C TYR A 188 -5.62 24.23 5.16
N LEU A 189 -5.36 25.38 5.79
CA LEU A 189 -3.99 25.88 6.01
C LEU A 189 -3.17 24.93 6.88
N TYR A 190 -3.78 24.29 7.88
CA TYR A 190 -3.10 23.29 8.69
C TYR A 190 -2.60 22.10 7.86
N TYR A 191 -3.43 21.53 6.99
CA TYR A 191 -3.01 20.42 6.13
C TYR A 191 -2.09 20.86 4.99
N ALA A 192 -2.26 22.10 4.48
CA ALA A 192 -1.35 22.70 3.52
C ALA A 192 0.08 22.79 4.10
N GLU A 193 0.20 23.23 5.34
CA GLU A 193 1.48 23.32 6.04
C GLU A 193 2.14 21.93 6.22
N MET A 194 1.35 20.91 6.60
CA MET A 194 1.85 19.54 6.73
C MET A 194 2.42 19.02 5.41
N LEU A 195 1.70 19.21 4.30
CA LEU A 195 2.16 18.79 2.96
C LEU A 195 3.37 19.60 2.49
N TYR A 196 3.40 20.90 2.78
CA TYR A 196 4.52 21.76 2.41
C TYR A 196 5.83 21.37 3.10
N LYS A 197 5.74 20.88 4.35
CA LYS A 197 6.86 20.41 5.16
C LYS A 197 7.27 18.96 4.87
N GLU A 198 6.58 18.28 3.97
CA GLU A 198 6.93 16.90 3.60
C GLU A 198 8.38 16.85 3.08
N LYS A 199 9.17 15.90 3.62
CA LYS A 199 10.65 15.85 3.46
C LYS A 199 11.12 15.86 2.00
N ASN A 200 10.37 15.22 1.12
CA ASN A 200 10.74 15.09 -0.30
C ASN A 200 10.33 16.31 -1.14
N GLY A 201 9.59 17.25 -0.56
CA GLY A 201 9.10 18.44 -1.24
C GLY A 201 8.11 18.17 -2.38
N LYS A 202 7.60 16.94 -2.47
CA LYS A 202 6.74 16.46 -3.56
C LYS A 202 5.48 17.31 -3.78
N TYR A 203 4.94 17.86 -2.69
CA TYR A 203 3.66 18.58 -2.72
C TYR A 203 3.82 20.11 -2.68
N LYS A 204 5.04 20.66 -2.59
CA LYS A 204 5.27 22.10 -2.45
C LYS A 204 4.64 22.92 -3.57
N GLN A 205 4.89 22.52 -4.82
CA GLN A 205 4.38 23.26 -5.97
C GLN A 205 2.84 23.26 -6.00
N VAL A 206 2.22 22.12 -5.71
CA VAL A 206 0.76 21.99 -5.67
C VAL A 206 0.17 22.92 -4.61
N VAL A 207 0.72 22.93 -3.41
CA VAL A 207 0.27 23.81 -2.31
C VAL A 207 0.44 25.28 -2.68
N GLU A 208 1.56 25.66 -3.32
CA GLU A 208 1.79 27.04 -3.75
C GLU A 208 0.82 27.50 -4.83
N ASP A 209 0.49 26.63 -5.77
CA ASP A 209 -0.44 26.93 -6.85
C ASP A 209 -1.88 27.07 -6.30
N ASP A 210 -2.29 26.17 -5.42
CA ASP A 210 -3.60 26.20 -4.77
C ASP A 210 -3.76 27.46 -3.87
N LEU A 211 -2.70 27.86 -3.14
CA LEU A 211 -2.72 29.09 -2.33
C LEU A 211 -2.85 30.37 -3.21
N LYS A 212 -2.19 30.40 -4.38
CA LYS A 212 -2.35 31.49 -5.35
C LYS A 212 -3.78 31.56 -5.91
N GLU A 213 -4.35 30.39 -6.24
CA GLU A 213 -5.74 30.31 -6.74
C GLU A 213 -6.74 30.86 -5.72
N LEU A 214 -6.49 30.62 -4.43
CA LEU A 214 -7.30 31.15 -3.33
C LEU A 214 -6.99 32.61 -2.97
N GLY A 215 -6.04 33.26 -3.65
CA GLY A 215 -5.62 34.64 -3.37
C GLY A 215 -4.88 34.83 -2.05
N LEU A 216 -4.24 33.78 -1.53
CA LEU A 216 -3.51 33.80 -0.24
C LEU A 216 -1.99 33.98 -0.38
N LYS A 217 -1.48 34.07 -1.62
CA LYS A 217 -0.06 34.20 -1.92
C LYS A 217 0.21 35.06 -3.16
#